data_08cd0d66d17e401cee016549a342673d
#
_entry.id   08cd0d66d17e401cee016549a342673d
#
_cell.length_a   1.000
_cell.length_b   1.000
_cell.length_c   1.000
_cell.angle_alpha   90.00
_cell.angle_beta   90.00
_cell.angle_gamma   90.00
#
_symmetry.space_group_name_H-M   'P 1'
#
loop_
_entity.id
_entity.type
_entity.pdbx_description
1 polymer ?
#
loop_
_entity_poly.entity_id
_entity_poly.type
_entity_poly.pdbx_seq_one_letter_code
_entity_poly.pdbx_strand_id
1 'polypeptide(L)' 'MTTEQSQYIITYDDFNDTFLCEINNETISANFVGELLSYIAKLYGYEPKTIHSESHFVKVLEDELNITIEIKD' A
#
# COMPACT_ATOMS: atom_id res chain seq x y z
N MET A 1 25.62 2.72 8.01
CA MET A 1 24.65 2.07 7.14
C MET A 1 23.33 2.82 7.13
N THR A 2 22.79 3.03 5.97
CA THR A 2 21.55 3.76 5.82
C THR A 2 20.36 2.82 5.91
N THR A 3 19.42 3.15 6.75
CA THR A 3 18.17 2.43 6.78
C THR A 3 17.26 3.06 5.75
N GLU A 4 16.96 2.33 4.72
CA GLU A 4 16.07 2.84 3.69
C GLU A 4 14.64 2.56 4.06
N GLN A 5 13.83 3.61 3.95
CA GLN A 5 12.42 3.49 4.15
C GLN A 5 11.80 3.00 2.84
N SER A 6 11.06 1.91 2.91
CA SER A 6 10.38 1.39 1.73
C SER A 6 9.30 2.36 1.29
N GLN A 7 9.20 2.52 -0.01
CA GLN A 7 8.20 3.40 -0.59
C GLN A 7 7.34 2.60 -1.56
N TYR A 8 6.03 2.77 -1.43
CA TYR A 8 5.06 2.11 -2.30
C TYR A 8 4.22 3.17 -2.98
N ILE A 9 4.14 3.10 -4.30
CA ILE A 9 3.37 4.05 -5.09
C ILE A 9 2.22 3.31 -5.73
N ILE A 10 1.01 3.73 -5.41
CA ILE A 10 -0.21 3.15 -5.95
C ILE A 10 -0.71 4.06 -7.05
N THR A 11 -0.87 3.52 -8.25
CA THR A 11 -1.36 4.27 -9.40
C THR A 11 -2.68 3.67 -9.88
N TYR A 12 -3.48 4.50 -10.53
CA TYR A 12 -4.74 4.05 -11.09
C TYR A 12 -4.57 3.81 -12.59
N ASP A 13 -4.99 2.62 -13.02
CA ASP A 13 -4.98 2.25 -14.43
C ASP A 13 -6.41 2.38 -14.95
N ASP A 14 -6.70 3.47 -15.64
CA ASP A 14 -8.06 3.72 -16.09
C ASP A 14 -8.45 2.86 -17.30
N PHE A 15 -7.48 2.24 -17.95
CA PHE A 15 -7.77 1.30 -19.02
C PHE A 15 -8.43 0.05 -18.48
N ASN A 16 -7.90 -0.50 -17.38
CA ASN A 16 -8.42 -1.71 -16.76
C ASN A 16 -9.29 -1.43 -15.54
N ASP A 17 -9.41 -0.18 -15.16
CA ASP A 17 -10.19 0.23 -13.98
C ASP A 17 -9.71 -0.48 -12.73
N THR A 18 -8.39 -0.51 -12.55
CA THR A 18 -7.77 -1.15 -11.40
C THR A 18 -6.69 -0.26 -10.83
N PHE A 19 -6.27 -0.57 -9.61
CA PHE A 19 -5.14 0.09 -8.98
C PHE A 19 -3.92 -0.83 -9.05
N LEU A 20 -2.76 -0.22 -9.29
CA LEU A 20 -1.52 -0.96 -9.44
C LEU A 20 -0.50 -0.49 -8.42
N CYS A 21 0.30 -1.42 -7.96
CA CYS A 21 1.41 -1.10 -7.06
C CYS A 21 2.53 -2.10 -7.33
N GLU A 22 3.75 -1.58 -7.45
CA GLU A 22 4.89 -2.44 -7.62
C GLU A 22 5.41 -2.87 -6.25
N ILE A 23 5.42 -4.15 -6.00
CA ILE A 23 5.82 -4.73 -4.72
C ILE A 23 6.78 -5.87 -5.00
N ASN A 24 8.01 -5.76 -4.46
CA ASN A 24 9.06 -6.79 -4.64
C ASN A 24 9.31 -7.11 -6.10
N ASN A 25 9.36 -6.06 -6.93
CA ASN A 25 9.62 -6.16 -8.37
C ASN A 25 8.50 -6.83 -9.15
N GLU A 26 7.33 -6.94 -8.54
CA GLU A 26 6.15 -7.45 -9.22
C GLU A 26 5.06 -6.39 -9.21
N THR A 27 4.31 -6.31 -10.29
CA THR A 27 3.18 -5.39 -10.34
C THR A 27 1.94 -6.11 -9.85
N ILE A 28 1.40 -5.61 -8.75
CA ILE A 28 0.19 -6.18 -8.13
C ILE A 28 -0.97 -5.28 -8.49
N SER A 29 -2.06 -5.86 -8.95
CA SER A 29 -3.26 -5.11 -9.29
C SER A 29 -4.41 -5.52 -8.40
N ALA A 30 -5.32 -4.58 -8.15
CA ALA A 30 -6.49 -4.82 -7.31
C ALA A 30 -7.57 -3.84 -7.71
N ASN A 31 -8.80 -4.18 -7.39
CA ASN A 31 -9.93 -3.30 -7.69
C ASN A 31 -10.05 -2.13 -6.72
N PHE A 32 -9.47 -2.27 -5.55
CA PHE A 32 -9.56 -1.24 -4.51
C PHE A 32 -8.20 -1.02 -3.89
N VAL A 33 -7.94 0.24 -3.51
CA VAL A 33 -6.70 0.59 -2.83
C VAL A 33 -6.53 -0.22 -1.54
N GLY A 34 -7.63 -0.45 -0.82
CA GLY A 34 -7.57 -1.21 0.43
C GLY A 34 -7.01 -2.61 0.25
N GLU A 35 -7.24 -3.23 -0.90
CA GLU A 35 -6.70 -4.56 -1.16
C GLU A 35 -5.18 -4.52 -1.28
N LEU A 36 -4.66 -3.48 -1.93
CA LEU A 36 -3.20 -3.31 -2.03
C LEU A 36 -2.60 -3.02 -0.67
N LEU A 37 -3.27 -2.21 0.13
CA LEU A 37 -2.80 -1.90 1.47
C LEU A 37 -2.77 -3.17 2.34
N SER A 38 -3.78 -4.01 2.21
CA SER A 38 -3.82 -5.28 2.94
C SER A 38 -2.68 -6.20 2.50
N TYR A 39 -2.37 -6.21 1.21
CA TYR A 39 -1.26 -6.99 0.70
C TYR A 39 0.05 -6.53 1.33
N ILE A 40 0.26 -5.22 1.37
CA ILE A 40 1.48 -4.66 1.97
C ILE A 40 1.55 -5.03 3.45
N ALA A 41 0.44 -4.92 4.16
CA ALA A 41 0.40 -5.27 5.58
C ALA A 41 0.80 -6.72 5.80
N LYS A 42 0.31 -7.62 4.95
CA LYS A 42 0.63 -9.02 5.07
C LYS A 42 2.11 -9.31 4.83
N LEU A 43 2.73 -8.56 3.93
CA LEU A 43 4.16 -8.74 3.68
C LEU A 43 4.99 -8.48 4.93
N TYR A 44 4.52 -7.60 5.78
CA TYR A 44 5.21 -7.23 7.02
C TYR A 44 4.69 -8.02 8.23
N GLY A 45 3.74 -8.92 8.01
CA GLY A 45 3.15 -9.67 9.09
C GLY A 45 2.29 -8.84 10.03
N TYR A 46 1.74 -7.74 9.52
CA TYR A 46 0.96 -6.83 10.32
C TYR A 46 -0.53 -7.02 10.04
N GLU A 47 -1.32 -7.13 11.11
CA GLU A 47 -2.77 -7.22 11.01
C GLU A 47 -3.38 -5.96 11.58
N PRO A 48 -3.92 -5.07 10.74
CA PRO A 48 -4.59 -3.88 11.23
C PRO A 48 -5.89 -4.27 11.93
N LYS A 49 -6.17 -3.62 13.05
CA LYS A 49 -7.34 -3.98 13.86
C LYS A 49 -8.58 -3.21 13.48
N THR A 50 -8.48 -1.90 13.46
CA THR A 50 -9.64 -1.06 13.16
C THR A 50 -9.24 -0.05 12.11
N ILE A 51 -9.88 -0.12 10.96
CA ILE A 51 -9.61 0.78 9.85
C ILE A 51 -10.89 1.55 9.55
N HIS A 52 -10.81 2.87 9.63
CA HIS A 52 -11.97 3.73 9.43
C HIS A 52 -12.10 4.21 7.98
N SER A 53 -11.00 4.28 7.26
CA SER A 53 -10.99 4.75 5.88
C SER A 53 -9.69 4.36 5.21
N GLU A 54 -9.60 4.56 3.90
CA GLU A 54 -8.35 4.33 3.19
C GLU A 54 -7.24 5.22 3.71
N SER A 55 -7.55 6.50 3.93
CA SER A 55 -6.55 7.44 4.45
C SER A 55 -6.05 7.00 5.80
N HIS A 56 -6.94 6.50 6.65
CA HIS A 56 -6.55 6.00 7.96
C HIS A 56 -5.65 4.77 7.82
N PHE A 57 -5.99 3.88 6.90
CA PHE A 57 -5.22 2.68 6.67
C PHE A 57 -3.80 3.02 6.23
N VAL A 58 -3.67 3.95 5.27
CA VAL A 58 -2.36 4.40 4.82
C VAL A 58 -1.54 4.93 5.98
N LYS A 59 -2.15 5.78 6.79
CA LYS A 59 -1.43 6.39 7.91
C LYS A 59 -1.00 5.35 8.94
N VAL A 60 -1.86 4.39 9.23
CA VAL A 60 -1.52 3.33 10.17
C VAL A 60 -0.34 2.52 9.66
N LEU A 61 -0.35 2.15 8.39
CA LEU A 61 0.75 1.37 7.83
C LEU A 61 2.05 2.18 7.81
N GLU A 62 1.97 3.46 7.47
CA GLU A 62 3.16 4.29 7.47
C GLU A 62 3.76 4.41 8.87
N ASP A 63 2.90 4.57 9.87
CA ASP A 63 3.37 4.72 11.25
C ASP A 63 3.89 3.41 11.82
N GLU A 64 3.16 2.32 11.61
CA GLU A 64 3.49 1.04 12.22
C GLU A 64 4.63 0.32 11.51
N LEU A 65 4.72 0.48 10.20
CA LEU A 65 5.70 -0.25 9.41
C LEU A 65 6.88 0.62 8.97
N ASN A 66 6.81 1.90 9.28
CA ASN A 66 7.87 2.85 8.91
C ASN A 66 8.11 2.83 7.40
N ILE A 67 7.05 2.93 6.65
CA ILE A 67 7.08 2.94 5.19
C ILE A 67 6.39 4.20 4.69
N THR A 68 6.53 4.46 3.39
CA THR A 68 5.86 5.58 2.74
C THR A 68 4.93 5.03 1.67
N ILE A 69 3.70 5.48 1.68
CA ILE A 69 2.71 5.07 0.69
C ILE A 69 2.16 6.31 0.01
N GLU A 70 2.25 6.34 -1.31
CA GLU A 70 1.75 7.45 -2.11
C GLU A 70 0.70 6.91 -3.07
N ILE A 71 -0.43 7.59 -3.15
CA ILE A 71 -1.50 7.21 -4.07
C ILE A 71 -1.60 8.29 -5.14
N LYS A 72 -1.42 7.89 -6.38
CA LYS A 72 -1.51 8.79 -7.53
C LYS A 72 -2.72 8.45 -8.37
N ASP A 73 -3.41 9.47 -8.79
CA ASP A 73 -4.56 9.30 -9.69
C ASP A 73 -4.13 9.23 -11.14
#